data_449b3bc25127bea455a32aa0523f2ef4
#
_entry.id   449b3bc25127bea455a32aa0523f2ef4
#
_cell.length_a   1.000
_cell.length_b   1.000
_cell.length_c   1.000
_cell.angle_alpha   90.00
_cell.angle_beta   90.00
_cell.angle_gamma   90.00
#
_symmetry.space_group_name_H-M   'P 1'
#
loop_
_entity.id
_entity.type
_entity.pdbx_description
1 polymer ?
#
loop_
_entity_poly.entity_id
_entity_poly.type
_entity_poly.pdbx_seq_one_letter_code
_entity_poly.pdbx_strand_id
1 'polypeptide(L)'
;MEKEQEIQLATAQLMVDQTAMEGPSNPGRRRFSVGALVAVAATAIGTSGLGRLAQAVQPNPVSDGYRVPAEWEPHQSVLMAYPYDKSYEDQLKPMQDSVIDVANAIAQFEPVLMMAMTGYTEVVRNRCGPNVTVIEYPYNDCWTRDTAPVFALNPSGRDMLGRDFTFNGWGNRWSAVLDDQLPTGVCASLNVPRSTVNMVFEGGAVITDGQGTLITTEQCLLNPNRNPSMTKAQIERALLTAYNATKMIWLPYGVYGDDGDAATDGHVDLVAAYIEPAHLLMNYPSDPNNPNVPRMAANLAVLQRSTDASGRPFRITKMPVQPTFKVSGLTVENFSYINFYKSNVGVVVPTSGTPADEIALKLMREIFPGRPVVGVDGTILANNGGGVHCITQHVPRVG
;
A
#
# COMPACT_ATOMS: atom_id res chain seq x y z
N MET A 1 28.39 -0.27 -20.64
CA MET A 1 28.91 -1.64 -20.87
C MET A 1 29.29 -2.33 -19.55
N GLU A 2 30.26 -1.87 -18.76
CA GLU A 2 30.60 -2.52 -17.48
C GLU A 2 29.46 -2.53 -16.44
N LYS A 3 28.73 -1.44 -16.29
CA LYS A 3 27.56 -1.37 -15.38
C LYS A 3 26.37 -2.24 -15.80
N GLU A 4 26.16 -2.41 -17.09
CA GLU A 4 25.13 -3.31 -17.61
C GLU A 4 25.50 -4.78 -17.38
N GLN A 5 26.78 -5.12 -17.42
CA GLN A 5 27.26 -6.46 -17.08
C GLN A 5 27.16 -6.77 -15.59
N GLU A 6 27.38 -5.81 -14.68
CA GLU A 6 27.19 -6.01 -13.26
C GLU A 6 25.71 -6.23 -12.88
N ILE A 7 24.80 -5.50 -13.51
CA ILE A 7 23.35 -5.69 -13.31
C ILE A 7 22.90 -7.05 -13.84
N GLN A 8 23.40 -7.47 -15.00
CA GLN A 8 23.11 -8.79 -15.57
C GLN A 8 23.69 -9.93 -14.71
N LEU A 9 24.88 -9.75 -14.13
CA LEU A 9 25.48 -10.72 -13.23
C LEU A 9 24.73 -10.84 -11.89
N ALA A 10 24.26 -9.73 -11.32
CA ALA A 10 23.44 -9.75 -10.10
C ALA A 10 22.09 -10.42 -10.35
N THR A 11 21.47 -10.18 -11.50
CA THR A 11 20.19 -10.81 -11.89
C THR A 11 20.39 -12.31 -12.18
N ALA A 12 21.50 -12.70 -12.80
CA ALA A 12 21.82 -14.11 -13.07
C ALA A 12 22.12 -14.91 -11.78
N GLN A 13 22.76 -14.29 -10.79
CA GLN A 13 23.04 -14.93 -9.51
C GLN A 13 21.76 -15.19 -8.70
N LEU A 14 20.80 -14.26 -8.75
CA LEU A 14 19.46 -14.44 -8.17
C LEU A 14 18.68 -15.58 -8.84
N MET A 15 18.84 -15.77 -10.16
CA MET A 15 18.18 -16.87 -10.90
C MET A 15 18.79 -18.25 -10.61
N VAL A 16 20.08 -18.33 -10.36
CA VAL A 16 20.76 -19.60 -10.05
C VAL A 16 20.34 -20.13 -8.66
N ASP A 17 20.13 -19.23 -7.70
CA ASP A 17 19.66 -19.63 -6.38
C ASP A 17 18.17 -20.07 -6.38
N GLN A 18 17.37 -19.62 -7.35
CA GLN A 18 15.96 -20.05 -7.46
C GLN A 18 15.79 -21.47 -8.02
N THR A 19 16.68 -21.95 -8.88
CA THR A 19 16.60 -23.31 -9.43
C THR A 19 16.94 -24.41 -8.42
N ALA A 20 17.51 -24.05 -7.28
CA ALA A 20 17.87 -25.00 -6.22
C ALA A 20 16.73 -25.28 -5.20
N MET A 21 15.58 -24.59 -5.31
CA MET A 21 14.47 -24.69 -4.35
C MET A 21 13.14 -25.24 -4.93
N GLU A 22 13.13 -25.77 -6.14
CA GLU A 22 11.94 -26.44 -6.67
C GLU A 22 11.80 -27.87 -6.11
N GLY A 23 11.09 -28.00 -5.01
CA GLY A 23 10.47 -29.24 -4.56
C GLY A 23 9.11 -29.42 -5.26
N PRO A 24 8.58 -30.65 -5.42
CA PRO A 24 7.46 -30.95 -6.30
C PRO A 24 6.16 -30.29 -5.85
N SER A 25 5.46 -29.70 -6.81
CA SER A 25 4.12 -29.15 -6.73
C SER A 25 3.11 -30.15 -6.16
N ASN A 26 2.31 -29.75 -5.20
CA ASN A 26 1.21 -30.55 -4.67
C ASN A 26 -0.10 -29.74 -4.76
N PRO A 27 -1.09 -30.19 -5.53
CA PRO A 27 -2.39 -29.54 -5.60
C PRO A 27 -3.31 -30.11 -4.50
N GLY A 28 -3.92 -29.24 -3.72
CA GLY A 28 -4.99 -29.63 -2.84
C GLY A 28 -4.93 -29.01 -1.44
N ARG A 29 -5.93 -28.21 -1.16
CA ARG A 29 -6.25 -27.70 0.17
C ARG A 29 -6.19 -28.82 1.21
N ARG A 30 -5.26 -28.76 2.15
CA ARG A 30 -5.34 -29.49 3.42
C ARG A 30 -4.85 -28.61 4.56
N ARG A 31 -5.74 -28.46 5.53
CA ARG A 31 -5.48 -27.90 6.86
C ARG A 31 -4.30 -28.66 7.49
N PHE A 32 -3.31 -27.94 7.98
CA PHE A 32 -2.31 -28.52 8.86
C PHE A 32 -2.57 -28.08 10.30
N SER A 33 -2.85 -29.08 11.11
CA SER A 33 -2.93 -29.00 12.57
C SER A 33 -1.54 -28.88 13.17
N VAL A 34 -1.45 -28.03 14.18
CA VAL A 34 -0.30 -27.84 15.07
C VAL A 34 -0.01 -29.13 15.85
N GLY A 35 1.25 -29.50 15.94
CA GLY A 35 1.72 -30.47 16.91
C GLY A 35 3.17 -30.89 16.73
N ALA A 36 4.06 -30.32 17.52
CA ALA A 36 5.05 -31.08 18.30
C ALA A 36 5.95 -30.12 19.12
N LEU A 37 5.78 -30.18 20.44
CA LEU A 37 6.71 -29.68 21.44
C LEU A 37 8.04 -30.48 21.38
N VAL A 38 9.15 -29.74 21.44
CA VAL A 38 10.40 -30.31 21.99
C VAL A 38 10.77 -29.48 23.22
N ALA A 39 10.60 -30.11 24.38
CA ALA A 39 11.06 -29.58 25.66
C ALA A 39 12.54 -29.91 25.86
N VAL A 40 13.37 -28.93 26.06
CA VAL A 40 14.73 -29.10 26.65
C VAL A 40 14.66 -28.55 28.07
N ALA A 41 14.80 -29.43 29.02
CA ALA A 41 14.91 -29.10 30.44
C ALA A 41 16.32 -28.62 30.74
N ALA A 42 16.45 -27.41 31.26
CA ALA A 42 17.65 -26.93 31.93
C ALA A 42 17.31 -26.62 33.39
N THR A 43 17.91 -27.38 34.27
CA THR A 43 17.84 -27.21 35.74
C THR A 43 18.47 -25.89 36.16
N ALA A 44 17.70 -25.06 36.84
CA ALA A 44 18.18 -23.84 37.44
C ALA A 44 18.29 -23.99 38.97
N ILE A 45 19.47 -23.69 39.48
CA ILE A 45 19.73 -23.44 40.90
C ILE A 45 19.31 -22.01 41.21
N GLY A 46 18.51 -21.86 42.25
CA GLY A 46 17.96 -20.57 42.62
C GLY A 46 18.93 -19.59 43.31
N THR A 47 18.71 -18.33 43.10
CA THR A 47 18.94 -17.26 44.10
C THR A 47 17.88 -16.16 43.88
N SER A 48 17.15 -15.87 44.94
CA SER A 48 16.19 -14.79 45.03
C SER A 48 16.86 -13.41 44.90
N GLY A 49 16.45 -12.67 43.86
CA GLY A 49 16.82 -11.26 43.70
C GLY A 49 15.79 -10.60 42.80
N LEU A 50 14.89 -9.77 43.36
CA LEU A 50 13.98 -8.90 42.66
C LEU A 50 14.76 -7.84 41.86
N GLY A 51 15.30 -8.23 40.70
CA GLY A 51 15.78 -7.31 39.70
C GLY A 51 14.65 -6.97 38.72
N ARG A 52 14.03 -5.80 38.87
CA ARG A 52 13.30 -5.16 37.77
C ARG A 52 14.31 -5.03 36.62
N LEU A 53 14.16 -5.89 35.61
CA LEU A 53 14.83 -5.63 34.33
C LEU A 53 14.27 -4.30 33.82
N ALA A 54 15.03 -3.23 34.01
CA ALA A 54 14.82 -1.99 33.30
C ALA A 54 14.94 -2.34 31.82
N GLN A 55 13.81 -2.37 31.11
CA GLN A 55 13.83 -2.38 29.65
C GLN A 55 14.71 -1.21 29.24
N ALA A 56 15.83 -1.51 28.60
CA ALA A 56 16.71 -0.48 28.05
C ALA A 56 15.81 0.36 27.11
N VAL A 57 15.61 1.61 27.49
CA VAL A 57 14.93 2.59 26.63
C VAL A 57 15.82 2.71 25.40
N GLN A 58 15.39 2.11 24.29
CA GLN A 58 16.08 2.28 23.02
C GLN A 58 16.11 3.79 22.74
N PRO A 59 17.28 4.36 22.40
CA PRO A 59 17.34 5.78 22.06
C PRO A 59 16.32 6.07 20.95
N ASN A 60 15.58 7.17 21.07
CA ASN A 60 14.66 7.57 20.02
C ASN A 60 15.41 7.62 18.69
N PRO A 61 14.92 6.93 17.64
CA PRO A 61 15.53 7.11 16.33
C PRO A 61 15.43 8.60 15.99
N VAL A 62 16.57 9.19 15.69
CA VAL A 62 16.64 10.61 15.28
C VAL A 62 16.17 10.66 13.85
N SER A 63 15.19 11.53 13.55
CA SER A 63 14.78 11.78 12.17
C SER A 63 15.98 12.31 11.37
N ASP A 64 16.19 11.75 10.19
CA ASP A 64 17.21 12.22 9.23
C ASP A 64 16.77 13.46 8.46
N GLY A 65 15.59 14.01 8.78
CA GLY A 65 15.01 15.20 8.18
C GLY A 65 14.25 14.94 6.85
N TYR A 66 14.35 13.74 6.29
CA TYR A 66 13.57 13.40 5.10
C TYR A 66 12.12 13.15 5.47
N ARG A 67 11.19 13.89 4.85
CA ARG A 67 9.73 13.73 5.04
C ARG A 67 9.10 12.99 3.88
N VAL A 68 8.09 12.20 4.14
CA VAL A 68 7.22 11.66 3.09
C VAL A 68 6.27 12.76 2.64
N PRO A 69 6.28 13.13 1.34
CA PRO A 69 5.39 14.17 0.82
C PRO A 69 3.95 13.69 0.77
N ALA A 70 3.01 14.63 0.72
CA ALA A 70 1.62 14.31 0.45
C ALA A 70 1.44 13.90 -1.01
N GLU A 71 0.41 13.08 -1.27
CA GLU A 71 0.10 12.56 -2.61
C GLU A 71 -0.34 13.62 -3.65
N TRP A 72 -0.54 14.86 -3.24
CA TRP A 72 -0.79 15.99 -4.16
C TRP A 72 0.45 16.84 -4.44
N GLU A 73 1.58 16.54 -3.82
CA GLU A 73 2.85 17.20 -4.15
C GLU A 73 3.37 16.68 -5.49
N PRO A 74 4.23 17.43 -6.20
CA PRO A 74 4.63 17.05 -7.54
C PRO A 74 5.31 15.67 -7.64
N HIS A 75 4.88 14.87 -8.58
CA HIS A 75 5.46 13.57 -8.91
C HIS A 75 6.44 13.67 -10.09
N GLN A 76 7.48 12.86 -10.05
CA GLN A 76 8.31 12.56 -11.21
C GLN A 76 7.63 11.51 -12.10
N SER A 77 7.04 10.49 -11.47
CA SER A 77 6.34 9.39 -12.11
C SER A 77 5.50 8.62 -11.09
N VAL A 78 4.69 7.70 -11.58
CA VAL A 78 4.09 6.63 -10.77
C VAL A 78 4.75 5.30 -11.09
N LEU A 79 5.00 4.48 -10.06
CA LEU A 79 5.46 3.10 -10.18
C LEU A 79 4.26 2.17 -10.14
N MET A 80 4.21 1.23 -11.08
CA MET A 80 3.19 0.18 -11.18
C MET A 80 3.86 -1.16 -11.55
N ALA A 81 3.16 -2.28 -11.36
CA ALA A 81 3.61 -3.60 -11.76
C ALA A 81 2.53 -4.35 -12.54
N TYR A 82 2.94 -5.08 -13.56
CA TYR A 82 2.02 -5.84 -14.42
C TYR A 82 1.70 -7.21 -13.82
N PRO A 83 0.43 -7.58 -13.62
CA PRO A 83 0.07 -8.88 -13.05
C PRO A 83 0.55 -10.03 -13.92
N TYR A 84 1.21 -11.02 -13.33
CA TYR A 84 1.69 -12.21 -14.05
C TYR A 84 1.42 -13.52 -13.30
N ASP A 85 1.10 -13.43 -12.01
CA ASP A 85 0.94 -14.61 -11.15
C ASP A 85 -0.28 -15.44 -11.60
N LYS A 86 -0.01 -16.71 -11.84
CA LYS A 86 -1.04 -17.68 -12.25
C LYS A 86 -2.03 -18.01 -11.11
N SER A 87 -1.77 -17.57 -9.89
CA SER A 87 -2.70 -17.72 -8.77
C SER A 87 -4.02 -16.94 -8.99
N TYR A 88 -4.01 -15.92 -9.87
CA TYR A 88 -5.22 -15.26 -10.34
C TYR A 88 -6.13 -16.15 -11.21
N GLU A 89 -5.62 -17.29 -11.68
CA GLU A 89 -6.35 -18.26 -12.51
C GLU A 89 -7.02 -17.62 -13.73
N ASP A 90 -8.34 -17.74 -13.86
CA ASP A 90 -9.14 -17.15 -14.94
C ASP A 90 -9.27 -15.63 -14.85
N GLN A 91 -8.93 -15.04 -13.70
CA GLN A 91 -8.94 -13.60 -13.49
C GLN A 91 -7.63 -12.91 -13.90
N LEU A 92 -6.57 -13.65 -14.23
CA LEU A 92 -5.28 -13.06 -14.60
C LEU A 92 -5.39 -12.11 -15.80
N LYS A 93 -6.09 -12.54 -16.87
CA LYS A 93 -6.25 -11.68 -18.03
C LYS A 93 -7.10 -10.43 -17.74
N PRO A 94 -8.23 -10.50 -17.03
CA PRO A 94 -8.95 -9.32 -16.55
C PRO A 94 -8.08 -8.38 -15.67
N MET A 95 -7.29 -8.92 -14.73
CA MET A 95 -6.36 -8.13 -13.92
C MET A 95 -5.32 -7.40 -14.79
N GLN A 96 -4.72 -8.11 -15.76
CA GLN A 96 -3.78 -7.52 -16.71
C GLN A 96 -4.41 -6.39 -17.54
N ASP A 97 -5.65 -6.57 -17.97
CA ASP A 97 -6.36 -5.54 -18.73
C ASP A 97 -6.61 -4.30 -17.85
N SER A 98 -7.11 -4.49 -16.65
CA SER A 98 -7.41 -3.40 -15.72
C SER A 98 -6.14 -2.60 -15.34
N VAL A 99 -5.03 -3.28 -15.05
CA VAL A 99 -3.76 -2.58 -14.73
C VAL A 99 -3.25 -1.76 -15.90
N ILE A 100 -3.37 -2.27 -17.14
CA ILE A 100 -2.99 -1.52 -18.35
C ILE A 100 -3.93 -0.32 -18.56
N ASP A 101 -5.23 -0.47 -18.33
CA ASP A 101 -6.19 0.63 -18.47
C ASP A 101 -5.93 1.73 -17.45
N VAL A 102 -5.64 1.38 -16.20
CA VAL A 102 -5.22 2.34 -15.17
C VAL A 102 -3.91 3.04 -15.57
N ALA A 103 -2.90 2.28 -16.01
CA ALA A 103 -1.62 2.85 -16.45
C ALA A 103 -1.80 3.84 -17.61
N ASN A 104 -2.60 3.48 -18.61
CA ASN A 104 -2.90 4.36 -19.75
C ASN A 104 -3.73 5.59 -19.34
N ALA A 105 -4.62 5.47 -18.37
CA ALA A 105 -5.35 6.60 -17.82
C ALA A 105 -4.42 7.58 -17.08
N ILE A 106 -3.53 7.08 -16.23
CA ILE A 106 -2.53 7.90 -15.52
C ILE A 106 -1.53 8.52 -16.50
N ALA A 107 -1.11 7.78 -17.54
CA ALA A 107 -0.15 8.23 -18.55
C ALA A 107 -0.61 9.47 -19.35
N GLN A 108 -1.90 9.81 -19.32
CA GLN A 108 -2.41 11.07 -19.87
C GLN A 108 -1.96 12.30 -19.05
N PHE A 109 -1.56 12.11 -17.80
CA PHE A 109 -1.33 13.18 -16.83
C PHE A 109 0.11 13.24 -16.32
N GLU A 110 0.80 12.09 -16.23
CA GLU A 110 2.19 12.00 -15.78
C GLU A 110 2.85 10.70 -16.27
N PRO A 111 4.19 10.60 -16.24
CA PRO A 111 4.91 9.39 -16.62
C PRO A 111 4.57 8.19 -15.72
N VAL A 112 4.42 7.03 -16.33
CA VAL A 112 4.24 5.74 -15.63
C VAL A 112 5.51 4.90 -15.80
N LEU A 113 6.04 4.38 -14.71
CA LEU A 113 7.10 3.38 -14.69
C LEU A 113 6.46 2.02 -14.38
N MET A 114 6.31 1.19 -15.41
CA MET A 114 5.67 -0.12 -15.31
C MET A 114 6.70 -1.23 -15.19
N MET A 115 6.72 -1.91 -14.07
CA MET A 115 7.51 -3.14 -13.91
C MET A 115 6.83 -4.31 -14.62
N ALA A 116 7.62 -5.14 -15.25
CA ALA A 116 7.18 -6.38 -15.88
C ALA A 116 8.19 -7.49 -15.59
N MET A 117 7.69 -8.68 -15.30
CA MET A 117 8.53 -9.88 -15.21
C MET A 117 9.17 -10.24 -16.53
N THR A 118 10.31 -10.93 -16.47
CA THR A 118 10.98 -11.52 -17.64
C THR A 118 9.97 -12.25 -18.53
N GLY A 119 9.99 -11.94 -19.83
CA GLY A 119 9.10 -12.50 -20.83
C GLY A 119 7.77 -11.74 -21.02
N TYR A 120 7.44 -10.77 -20.15
CA TYR A 120 6.23 -9.94 -20.29
C TYR A 120 6.52 -8.53 -20.83
N THR A 121 7.78 -8.08 -20.87
CA THR A 121 8.15 -6.71 -21.24
C THR A 121 7.61 -6.27 -22.60
N GLU A 122 7.71 -7.10 -23.64
CA GLU A 122 7.19 -6.79 -24.97
C GLU A 122 5.66 -6.76 -25.01
N VAL A 123 5.01 -7.69 -24.30
CA VAL A 123 3.54 -7.70 -24.18
C VAL A 123 3.04 -6.40 -23.55
N VAL A 124 3.70 -5.96 -22.48
CA VAL A 124 3.33 -4.73 -21.76
C VAL A 124 3.60 -3.49 -22.64
N ARG A 125 4.78 -3.39 -23.28
CA ARG A 125 5.10 -2.28 -24.19
C ARG A 125 4.09 -2.12 -25.31
N ASN A 126 3.65 -3.23 -25.90
CA ASN A 126 2.70 -3.20 -27.02
C ASN A 126 1.27 -2.80 -26.61
N ARG A 127 0.95 -2.82 -25.30
CA ARG A 127 -0.37 -2.48 -24.75
C ARG A 127 -0.42 -1.09 -24.12
N CYS A 128 0.73 -0.55 -23.74
CA CYS A 128 0.86 0.73 -23.07
C CYS A 128 1.04 1.89 -24.05
N GLY A 129 0.55 3.06 -23.66
CA GLY A 129 0.77 4.32 -24.38
C GLY A 129 2.22 4.82 -24.23
N PRO A 130 2.59 5.86 -25.01
CA PRO A 130 3.98 6.33 -25.12
C PRO A 130 4.57 6.91 -23.83
N ASN A 131 3.73 7.32 -22.87
CA ASN A 131 4.17 7.86 -21.58
C ASN A 131 4.33 6.79 -20.49
N VAL A 132 4.32 5.51 -20.88
CA VAL A 132 4.59 4.37 -20.01
C VAL A 132 5.96 3.79 -20.37
N THR A 133 6.89 3.87 -19.44
CA THR A 133 8.20 3.22 -19.54
C THR A 133 8.15 1.85 -18.89
N VAL A 134 8.48 0.80 -19.63
CA VAL A 134 8.48 -0.57 -19.13
C VAL A 134 9.88 -0.99 -18.73
N ILE A 135 10.04 -1.41 -17.48
CA ILE A 135 11.28 -1.95 -16.93
C ILE A 135 11.09 -3.42 -16.53
N GLU A 136 12.11 -4.23 -16.77
CA GLU A 136 12.12 -5.62 -16.32
C GLU A 136 12.61 -5.67 -14.86
N TYR A 137 11.79 -6.22 -13.99
CA TYR A 137 12.13 -6.41 -12.59
C TYR A 137 11.35 -7.58 -11.98
N PRO A 138 11.95 -8.41 -11.11
CA PRO A 138 11.26 -9.50 -10.42
C PRO A 138 10.44 -8.98 -9.24
N TYR A 139 9.20 -9.48 -9.09
CA TYR A 139 8.27 -9.24 -7.99
C TYR A 139 7.32 -10.43 -7.87
N ASN A 140 6.56 -10.53 -6.77
CA ASN A 140 5.51 -11.54 -6.64
C ASN A 140 4.17 -11.04 -7.18
N ASP A 141 3.73 -9.82 -6.80
CA ASP A 141 2.40 -9.31 -7.14
C ASP A 141 2.42 -7.82 -7.52
N CYS A 142 1.28 -7.34 -8.04
CA CYS A 142 1.18 -6.00 -8.65
C CYS A 142 0.85 -4.87 -7.67
N TRP A 143 0.72 -5.13 -6.38
CA TRP A 143 0.27 -4.18 -5.36
C TRP A 143 1.40 -3.25 -4.88
N THR A 144 1.87 -2.40 -5.79
CA THR A 144 3.05 -1.55 -5.57
C THR A 144 2.88 -0.50 -4.48
N ARG A 145 1.66 -0.17 -4.08
CA ARG A 145 1.42 0.68 -2.91
C ARG A 145 2.03 0.10 -1.65
N ASP A 146 1.94 -1.23 -1.51
CA ASP A 146 2.32 -1.94 -0.29
C ASP A 146 3.74 -2.48 -0.34
N THR A 147 4.23 -2.80 -1.53
CA THR A 147 5.50 -3.51 -1.74
C THR A 147 6.65 -2.58 -2.17
N ALA A 148 6.37 -1.43 -2.78
CA ALA A 148 7.40 -0.50 -3.23
C ALA A 148 7.92 0.38 -2.07
N PRO A 149 9.12 1.01 -2.22
CA PRO A 149 9.63 1.91 -1.18
C PRO A 149 8.70 3.10 -0.96
N VAL A 150 8.56 3.52 0.30
CA VAL A 150 7.92 4.79 0.63
C VAL A 150 8.95 5.91 0.44
N PHE A 151 8.75 6.75 -0.57
CA PHE A 151 9.71 7.79 -0.90
C PHE A 151 9.58 9.00 0.01
N ALA A 152 10.72 9.53 0.45
CA ALA A 152 10.83 10.72 1.28
C ALA A 152 11.77 11.75 0.62
N LEU A 153 11.47 13.03 0.78
CA LEU A 153 12.27 14.14 0.28
C LEU A 153 13.00 14.83 1.42
N ASN A 154 14.24 15.26 1.17
CA ASN A 154 14.97 16.09 2.12
C ASN A 154 14.30 17.48 2.28
N PRO A 155 14.66 18.30 3.31
CA PRO A 155 14.02 19.59 3.52
C PRO A 155 14.14 20.58 2.36
N SER A 156 15.14 20.43 1.49
CA SER A 156 15.31 21.29 0.31
C SER A 156 14.50 20.80 -0.91
N GLY A 157 13.93 19.58 -0.85
CA GLY A 157 13.25 18.94 -1.98
C GLY A 157 14.18 18.48 -3.11
N ARG A 158 15.51 18.55 -2.92
CA ARG A 158 16.50 18.25 -3.97
C ARG A 158 17.02 16.82 -3.96
N ASP A 159 16.81 16.10 -2.86
CA ASP A 159 17.23 14.72 -2.70
C ASP A 159 16.06 13.86 -2.23
N MET A 160 16.02 12.64 -2.74
CA MET A 160 15.02 11.64 -2.41
C MET A 160 15.68 10.45 -1.70
N LEU A 161 14.93 9.83 -0.78
CA LEU A 161 15.31 8.63 -0.04
C LEU A 161 14.16 7.63 -0.12
N GLY A 162 14.45 6.36 -0.38
CA GLY A 162 13.48 5.27 -0.29
C GLY A 162 13.49 4.67 1.12
N ARG A 163 12.35 4.72 1.82
CA ARG A 163 12.12 3.96 3.06
C ARG A 163 11.78 2.53 2.70
N ASP A 164 12.54 1.61 3.22
CA ASP A 164 12.43 0.19 2.99
C ASP A 164 11.93 -0.47 4.28
N PHE A 165 10.65 -0.83 4.29
CA PHE A 165 10.01 -1.59 5.35
C PHE A 165 9.99 -3.07 5.00
N THR A 166 9.91 -3.93 6.01
CA THR A 166 9.70 -5.36 5.76
C THR A 166 8.27 -5.59 5.27
N PHE A 167 8.15 -6.30 4.16
CA PHE A 167 6.86 -6.77 3.65
C PHE A 167 6.71 -8.27 3.92
N ASN A 168 5.60 -8.67 4.57
CA ASN A 168 5.39 -10.07 4.95
C ASN A 168 4.18 -10.72 4.27
N GLY A 169 3.74 -10.19 3.12
CA GLY A 169 2.58 -10.75 2.40
C GLY A 169 1.26 -10.59 3.15
N TRP A 170 0.99 -9.39 3.67
CA TRP A 170 -0.22 -9.03 4.43
C TRP A 170 -0.49 -9.98 5.60
N GLY A 171 0.53 -10.18 6.42
CA GLY A 171 0.41 -11.06 7.58
C GLY A 171 0.69 -12.54 7.27
N ASN A 172 1.63 -12.82 6.38
CA ASN A 172 2.06 -14.17 5.94
C ASN A 172 0.96 -14.96 5.23
N ARG A 173 0.03 -14.29 4.56
CA ARG A 173 -0.99 -14.93 3.73
C ARG A 173 -0.46 -15.33 2.36
N TRP A 174 0.44 -14.52 1.80
CA TRP A 174 1.00 -14.68 0.45
C TRP A 174 2.52 -14.71 0.48
N SER A 175 3.12 -15.27 -0.57
CA SER A 175 4.56 -15.22 -0.77
C SER A 175 5.01 -13.77 -0.94
N ALA A 176 6.02 -13.36 -0.17
CA ALA A 176 6.55 -12.00 -0.17
C ALA A 176 8.04 -11.92 -0.56
N VAL A 177 8.64 -13.04 -0.97
CA VAL A 177 10.11 -13.15 -1.12
C VAL A 177 10.69 -12.14 -2.10
N LEU A 178 10.02 -11.91 -3.24
CA LEU A 178 10.46 -10.93 -4.24
C LEU A 178 9.96 -9.53 -3.90
N ASP A 179 8.74 -9.42 -3.38
CA ASP A 179 8.14 -8.14 -3.02
C ASP A 179 8.87 -7.45 -1.88
N ASP A 180 9.35 -8.22 -0.88
CA ASP A 180 10.19 -7.68 0.20
C ASP A 180 11.55 -7.14 -0.29
N GLN A 181 12.01 -7.58 -1.47
CA GLN A 181 13.22 -7.07 -2.11
C GLN A 181 12.96 -5.90 -3.08
N LEU A 182 11.70 -5.60 -3.37
CA LEU A 182 11.33 -4.58 -4.35
C LEU A 182 11.91 -3.20 -4.01
N PRO A 183 11.89 -2.72 -2.73
CA PRO A 183 12.49 -1.44 -2.38
C PRO A 183 13.99 -1.35 -2.69
N THR A 184 14.73 -2.45 -2.54
CA THR A 184 16.16 -2.51 -2.87
C THR A 184 16.39 -2.25 -4.35
N GLY A 185 15.69 -2.97 -5.22
CA GLY A 185 15.87 -2.86 -6.65
C GLY A 185 15.32 -1.57 -7.24
N VAL A 186 14.16 -1.14 -6.80
CA VAL A 186 13.56 0.13 -7.25
C VAL A 186 14.46 1.31 -6.89
N CYS A 187 14.96 1.38 -5.66
CA CYS A 187 15.89 2.45 -5.24
C CYS A 187 17.18 2.43 -6.08
N ALA A 188 17.74 1.24 -6.33
CA ALA A 188 18.93 1.11 -7.18
C ALA A 188 18.65 1.56 -8.63
N SER A 189 17.53 1.16 -9.23
CA SER A 189 17.14 1.53 -10.60
C SER A 189 16.92 3.03 -10.76
N LEU A 190 16.39 3.69 -9.71
CA LEU A 190 16.18 5.14 -9.70
C LEU A 190 17.40 5.93 -9.21
N ASN A 191 18.49 5.25 -8.85
CA ASN A 191 19.68 5.84 -8.22
C ASN A 191 19.34 6.66 -6.97
N VAL A 192 18.47 6.12 -6.12
CA VAL A 192 17.97 6.74 -4.89
C VAL A 192 18.55 5.99 -3.69
N PRO A 193 19.13 6.68 -2.68
CA PRO A 193 19.52 6.06 -1.42
C PRO A 193 18.36 5.34 -0.75
N ARG A 194 18.66 4.24 -0.05
CA ARG A 194 17.70 3.42 0.68
C ARG A 194 17.97 3.46 2.19
N SER A 195 16.91 3.50 2.99
CA SER A 195 16.98 3.44 4.45
C SER A 195 15.99 2.41 4.99
N THR A 196 16.51 1.36 5.60
CA THR A 196 15.70 0.27 6.17
C THR A 196 15.00 0.72 7.45
N VAL A 197 13.74 0.36 7.58
CA VAL A 197 12.91 0.54 8.78
C VAL A 197 12.50 -0.84 9.31
N ASN A 198 13.01 -1.21 10.48
CA ASN A 198 12.84 -2.56 11.05
C ASN A 198 11.42 -2.76 11.62
N MET A 199 10.43 -2.83 10.75
CA MET A 199 9.06 -3.24 11.08
C MET A 199 8.34 -3.73 9.83
N VAL A 200 7.38 -4.61 10.01
CA VAL A 200 6.44 -4.99 8.95
C VAL A 200 5.46 -3.86 8.71
N PHE A 201 5.33 -3.46 7.44
CA PHE A 201 4.48 -2.33 7.08
C PHE A 201 4.08 -2.41 5.59
N GLU A 202 2.90 -1.93 5.30
CA GLU A 202 2.36 -1.72 3.95
C GLU A 202 2.01 -0.25 3.74
N GLY A 203 2.34 0.30 2.56
CA GLY A 203 2.10 1.72 2.27
C GLY A 203 0.62 2.14 2.35
N GLY A 204 -0.31 1.23 2.00
CA GLY A 204 -1.76 1.46 2.12
C GLY A 204 -2.28 1.51 3.56
N ALA A 205 -1.48 1.06 4.54
CA ALA A 205 -1.84 1.12 5.96
C ALA A 205 -1.75 2.53 6.58
N VAL A 206 -1.13 3.51 5.88
CA VAL A 206 -0.98 4.89 6.38
C VAL A 206 -1.26 5.89 5.27
N ILE A 207 -2.00 6.94 5.59
CA ILE A 207 -2.11 8.16 4.76
C ILE A 207 -1.49 9.35 5.47
N THR A 208 -0.89 10.27 4.71
CA THR A 208 -0.19 11.45 5.23
C THR A 208 -0.61 12.74 4.53
N ASP A 209 -0.61 13.85 5.28
CA ASP A 209 -0.76 15.19 4.73
C ASP A 209 0.57 15.82 4.27
N GLY A 210 1.70 15.11 4.43
CA GLY A 210 3.04 15.64 4.17
C GLY A 210 3.45 16.79 5.08
N GLN A 211 2.60 17.17 6.04
CA GLN A 211 2.81 18.29 6.97
C GLN A 211 2.90 17.84 8.44
N GLY A 212 3.17 16.57 8.64
CA GLY A 212 3.42 16.01 9.96
C GLY A 212 2.26 15.21 10.56
N THR A 213 1.17 14.96 9.81
CA THR A 213 0.05 14.14 10.27
C THR A 213 0.02 12.80 9.54
N LEU A 214 -0.09 11.72 10.31
CA LEU A 214 -0.37 10.38 9.82
C LEU A 214 -1.73 9.90 10.30
N ILE A 215 -2.46 9.18 9.46
CA ILE A 215 -3.69 8.49 9.84
C ILE A 215 -3.55 7.00 9.48
N THR A 216 -3.96 6.13 10.39
CA THR A 216 -3.91 4.67 10.22
C THR A 216 -5.11 4.02 10.91
N THR A 217 -5.22 2.69 10.79
CA THR A 217 -6.19 1.91 11.57
C THR A 217 -5.50 1.05 12.64
N GLU A 218 -6.16 0.92 13.80
CA GLU A 218 -5.72 -0.03 14.82
C GLU A 218 -5.86 -1.47 14.36
N GLN A 219 -6.91 -1.77 13.61
CA GLN A 219 -7.21 -3.10 13.09
C GLN A 219 -6.06 -3.66 12.26
N CYS A 220 -5.39 -2.83 11.43
CA CYS A 220 -4.26 -3.26 10.61
C CYS A 220 -2.95 -3.27 11.41
N LEU A 221 -2.48 -2.11 11.85
CA LEU A 221 -1.12 -2.00 12.40
C LEU A 221 -0.93 -2.68 13.76
N LEU A 222 -2.00 -2.90 14.53
CA LEU A 222 -1.95 -3.63 15.79
C LEU A 222 -2.32 -5.11 15.63
N ASN A 223 -2.56 -5.58 14.41
CA ASN A 223 -2.79 -6.99 14.17
C ASN A 223 -1.52 -7.78 14.52
N PRO A 224 -1.63 -8.86 15.31
CA PRO A 224 -0.46 -9.64 15.72
C PRO A 224 0.27 -10.34 14.55
N ASN A 225 -0.33 -10.42 13.38
CA ASN A 225 0.31 -10.96 12.18
C ASN A 225 1.29 -9.98 11.50
N ARG A 226 1.46 -8.75 12.00
CA ARG A 226 2.44 -7.76 11.52
C ARG A 226 3.63 -7.67 12.49
N ASN A 227 3.46 -6.99 13.61
CA ASN A 227 4.54 -6.65 14.55
C ASN A 227 4.20 -7.12 15.99
N PRO A 228 4.09 -8.44 16.26
CA PRO A 228 3.62 -8.95 17.56
C PRO A 228 4.53 -8.60 18.75
N SER A 229 5.80 -8.29 18.49
CA SER A 229 6.77 -7.89 19.51
C SER A 229 6.80 -6.39 19.80
N MET A 230 6.06 -5.58 19.05
CA MET A 230 6.04 -4.12 19.19
C MET A 230 4.76 -3.65 19.89
N THR A 231 4.91 -2.73 20.82
CA THR A 231 3.78 -2.00 21.39
C THR A 231 3.25 -0.94 20.43
N LYS A 232 2.01 -0.50 20.60
CA LYS A 232 1.41 0.61 19.82
C LYS A 232 2.33 1.84 19.81
N ALA A 233 2.90 2.22 20.96
CA ALA A 233 3.81 3.36 21.07
C ALA A 233 5.13 3.16 20.30
N GLN A 234 5.61 1.93 20.16
CA GLN A 234 6.81 1.62 19.36
C GLN A 234 6.51 1.69 17.86
N ILE A 235 5.37 1.15 17.41
CA ILE A 235 4.90 1.25 16.03
C ILE A 235 4.70 2.72 15.64
N GLU A 236 3.98 3.48 16.46
CA GLU A 236 3.75 4.92 16.25
C GLU A 236 5.07 5.69 16.11
N ARG A 237 6.02 5.46 17.02
CA ARG A 237 7.33 6.12 16.99
C ARG A 237 8.12 5.77 15.72
N ALA A 238 8.12 4.51 15.30
CA ALA A 238 8.82 4.08 14.11
C ALA A 238 8.27 4.79 12.86
N LEU A 239 6.95 4.85 12.73
CA LEU A 239 6.29 5.52 11.60
C LEU A 239 6.45 7.03 11.64
N LEU A 240 6.26 7.68 12.80
CA LEU A 240 6.50 9.12 12.92
C LEU A 240 7.93 9.50 12.54
N THR A 241 8.92 8.67 12.91
CA THR A 241 10.31 8.87 12.53
C THR A 241 10.53 8.67 11.03
N ALA A 242 10.03 7.56 10.46
CA ALA A 242 10.23 7.24 9.06
C ALA A 242 9.57 8.27 8.11
N TYR A 243 8.42 8.82 8.50
CA TYR A 243 7.69 9.83 7.74
C TYR A 243 8.13 11.27 8.07
N ASN A 244 8.97 11.46 9.08
CA ASN A 244 9.28 12.76 9.69
C ASN A 244 7.98 13.52 10.08
N ALA A 245 7.08 12.82 10.75
CA ALA A 245 5.80 13.32 11.22
C ALA A 245 5.81 13.51 12.75
N THR A 246 4.85 14.24 13.27
CA THR A 246 4.74 14.60 14.69
C THR A 246 3.44 14.16 15.33
N LYS A 247 2.46 13.72 14.52
CA LYS A 247 1.14 13.32 14.99
C LYS A 247 0.63 12.12 14.24
N MET A 248 0.13 11.14 14.99
CA MET A 248 -0.57 9.97 14.44
C MET A 248 -2.00 9.93 14.98
N ILE A 249 -2.94 9.66 14.10
CA ILE A 249 -4.35 9.47 14.41
C ILE A 249 -4.69 8.01 14.13
N TRP A 250 -5.18 7.32 15.16
CA TRP A 250 -5.55 5.92 15.10
C TRP A 250 -7.06 5.79 14.95
N LEU A 251 -7.49 5.30 13.80
CA LEU A 251 -8.88 4.92 13.56
C LEU A 251 -9.11 3.49 14.06
N PRO A 252 -10.22 3.20 14.74
CA PRO A 252 -10.42 1.84 15.28
C PRO A 252 -10.58 0.77 14.19
N TYR A 253 -11.15 1.09 13.04
CA TYR A 253 -11.57 0.07 12.06
C TYR A 253 -11.18 0.37 10.62
N GLY A 254 -10.85 -0.69 9.87
CA GLY A 254 -10.92 -0.74 8.42
C GLY A 254 -12.35 -0.95 7.90
N VAL A 255 -12.52 -1.23 6.62
CA VAL A 255 -13.81 -1.61 6.06
C VAL A 255 -14.23 -3.02 6.50
N TYR A 256 -15.52 -3.29 6.53
CA TYR A 256 -16.06 -4.61 6.87
C TYR A 256 -15.69 -5.62 5.77
N GLY A 257 -15.28 -6.82 6.18
CA GLY A 257 -14.88 -7.88 5.25
C GLY A 257 -13.43 -7.80 4.76
N ASP A 258 -12.68 -6.78 5.20
CA ASP A 258 -11.24 -6.70 4.95
C ASP A 258 -10.43 -7.38 6.10
N ASP A 259 -10.83 -8.62 6.41
CA ASP A 259 -10.19 -9.48 7.43
C ASP A 259 -10.17 -10.97 6.99
N GLY A 260 -10.50 -11.25 5.71
CA GLY A 260 -10.50 -12.57 5.10
C GLY A 260 -9.14 -13.01 4.55
N ASP A 261 -9.17 -14.04 3.70
CA ASP A 261 -7.96 -14.66 3.14
C ASP A 261 -7.20 -13.75 2.14
N ALA A 262 -7.90 -12.86 1.44
CA ALA A 262 -7.34 -11.90 0.49
C ALA A 262 -7.41 -10.46 1.02
N ALA A 263 -7.30 -10.28 2.35
CA ALA A 263 -7.53 -9.02 3.01
C ALA A 263 -6.23 -8.35 3.46
N THR A 264 -6.33 -7.03 3.68
CA THR A 264 -5.26 -6.21 4.22
C THR A 264 -5.32 -6.03 5.75
N ASP A 265 -6.31 -6.62 6.41
CA ASP A 265 -6.66 -6.42 7.83
C ASP A 265 -7.10 -4.99 8.17
N GLY A 266 -7.63 -4.25 7.21
CA GLY A 266 -8.21 -2.94 7.44
C GLY A 266 -7.30 -1.78 7.10
N HIS A 267 -6.70 -1.77 5.93
CA HIS A 267 -5.96 -0.62 5.41
C HIS A 267 -6.76 0.67 5.46
N VAL A 268 -6.11 1.78 5.77
CA VAL A 268 -6.75 3.09 5.86
C VAL A 268 -7.08 3.68 4.50
N ASP A 269 -6.39 3.31 3.43
CA ASP A 269 -6.63 3.81 2.07
C ASP A 269 -7.95 3.32 1.44
N LEU A 270 -8.63 2.37 2.10
CA LEU A 270 -10.02 2.00 1.85
C LEU A 270 -11.02 2.76 2.75
N VAL A 271 -10.54 3.47 3.78
CA VAL A 271 -11.37 4.18 4.77
C VAL A 271 -11.40 5.68 4.49
N ALA A 272 -10.23 6.29 4.27
CA ALA A 272 -10.09 7.72 4.06
C ALA A 272 -8.93 8.04 3.11
N ALA A 273 -9.02 9.18 2.43
CA ALA A 273 -7.96 9.75 1.62
C ALA A 273 -7.86 11.25 1.88
N TYR A 274 -6.64 11.79 1.86
CA TYR A 274 -6.45 13.24 1.90
C TYR A 274 -6.75 13.87 0.54
N ILE A 275 -7.50 14.97 0.56
CA ILE A 275 -7.75 15.82 -0.61
C ILE A 275 -6.73 16.95 -0.64
N GLU A 276 -6.56 17.60 0.49
CA GLU A 276 -5.64 18.70 0.78
C GLU A 276 -5.39 18.76 2.30
N PRO A 277 -4.49 19.60 2.82
CA PRO A 277 -4.24 19.67 4.26
C PRO A 277 -5.52 19.89 5.08
N ALA A 278 -5.71 19.07 6.11
CA ALA A 278 -6.90 19.05 6.98
C ALA A 278 -8.24 18.80 6.26
N HIS A 279 -8.23 18.29 5.02
CA HIS A 279 -9.44 17.87 4.33
C HIS A 279 -9.36 16.40 3.90
N LEU A 280 -10.28 15.61 4.41
CA LEU A 280 -10.39 14.19 4.15
C LEU A 280 -11.64 13.86 3.32
N LEU A 281 -11.49 12.94 2.37
CA LEU A 281 -12.57 12.19 1.76
C LEU A 281 -12.67 10.87 2.51
N MET A 282 -13.85 10.52 3.00
CA MET A 282 -14.05 9.34 3.82
C MET A 282 -15.18 8.49 3.25
N ASN A 283 -14.96 7.18 3.11
CA ASN A 283 -16.03 6.24 2.82
C ASN A 283 -17.09 6.31 3.93
N TYR A 284 -18.34 6.50 3.52
CA TYR A 284 -19.44 6.57 4.48
C TYR A 284 -20.73 6.00 3.86
N PRO A 285 -21.25 4.86 4.37
CA PRO A 285 -22.45 4.24 3.82
C PRO A 285 -23.67 5.15 3.96
N SER A 286 -24.48 5.24 2.92
CA SER A 286 -25.80 5.90 2.97
C SER A 286 -26.92 4.96 3.41
N ASP A 287 -26.77 3.65 3.17
CA ASP A 287 -27.71 2.63 3.67
C ASP A 287 -27.43 2.33 5.14
N PRO A 288 -28.38 2.57 6.05
CA PRO A 288 -28.18 2.29 7.48
C PRO A 288 -27.97 0.81 7.82
N ASN A 289 -28.33 -0.11 6.94
CA ASN A 289 -28.12 -1.56 7.12
C ASN A 289 -26.75 -2.03 6.64
N ASN A 290 -25.95 -1.16 6.03
CA ASN A 290 -24.62 -1.53 5.58
C ASN A 290 -23.71 -1.84 6.79
N PRO A 291 -23.01 -2.99 6.81
CA PRO A 291 -22.17 -3.40 7.95
C PRO A 291 -21.01 -2.42 8.24
N ASN A 292 -20.67 -1.55 7.29
CA ASN A 292 -19.69 -0.48 7.51
C ASN A 292 -20.22 0.70 8.34
N VAL A 293 -21.55 0.85 8.54
CA VAL A 293 -22.11 2.00 9.27
C VAL A 293 -21.50 2.17 10.66
N PRO A 294 -21.49 1.16 11.56
CA PRO A 294 -20.91 1.32 12.90
C PRO A 294 -19.40 1.58 12.86
N ARG A 295 -18.67 0.94 11.93
CA ARG A 295 -17.23 1.13 11.77
C ARG A 295 -16.89 2.57 11.33
N MET A 296 -17.55 3.04 10.28
CA MET A 296 -17.31 4.39 9.75
C MET A 296 -17.82 5.48 10.69
N ALA A 297 -18.88 5.23 11.46
CA ALA A 297 -19.33 6.16 12.50
C ALA A 297 -18.28 6.29 13.62
N ALA A 298 -17.67 5.20 14.06
CA ALA A 298 -16.61 5.22 15.07
C ALA A 298 -15.37 5.96 14.56
N ASN A 299 -14.93 5.69 13.33
CA ASN A 299 -13.80 6.38 12.68
C ASN A 299 -14.07 7.89 12.52
N LEU A 300 -15.28 8.25 12.05
CA LEU A 300 -15.70 9.64 11.93
C LEU A 300 -15.66 10.38 13.26
N ALA A 301 -16.13 9.73 14.34
CA ALA A 301 -16.10 10.32 15.67
C ALA A 301 -14.67 10.58 16.18
N VAL A 302 -13.68 9.75 15.79
CA VAL A 302 -12.26 10.01 16.08
C VAL A 302 -11.78 11.23 15.28
N LEU A 303 -12.03 11.26 13.99
CA LEU A 303 -11.58 12.37 13.12
C LEU A 303 -12.19 13.71 13.52
N GLN A 304 -13.48 13.74 13.89
CA GLN A 304 -14.16 14.96 14.33
C GLN A 304 -13.60 15.56 15.62
N ARG A 305 -12.99 14.75 16.48
CA ARG A 305 -12.34 15.19 17.72
C ARG A 305 -10.85 15.46 17.56
N SER A 306 -10.30 15.11 16.41
CA SER A 306 -8.88 15.25 16.12
C SER A 306 -8.60 16.55 15.37
N THR A 307 -7.35 16.97 15.43
CA THR A 307 -6.79 18.01 14.57
C THR A 307 -5.59 17.43 13.82
N ASP A 308 -5.14 18.07 12.77
CA ASP A 308 -3.85 17.76 12.18
C ASP A 308 -2.67 18.19 13.07
N ALA A 309 -1.44 17.99 12.63
CA ALA A 309 -0.23 18.37 13.35
C ALA A 309 -0.09 19.89 13.55
N SER A 310 -0.75 20.70 12.71
CA SER A 310 -0.80 22.16 12.82
C SER A 310 -1.97 22.65 13.70
N GLY A 311 -2.75 21.76 14.30
CA GLY A 311 -3.90 22.10 15.15
C GLY A 311 -5.18 22.44 14.39
N ARG A 312 -5.25 22.22 13.06
CA ARG A 312 -6.45 22.47 12.25
C ARG A 312 -7.45 21.33 12.41
N PRO A 313 -8.74 21.58 12.67
CA PRO A 313 -9.76 20.54 12.66
C PRO A 313 -9.98 20.01 11.23
N PHE A 314 -10.34 18.73 11.11
CA PHE A 314 -10.59 18.12 9.81
C PHE A 314 -11.94 18.55 9.22
N ARG A 315 -11.91 18.99 7.96
CA ARG A 315 -13.07 18.97 7.08
C ARG A 315 -13.21 17.57 6.50
N ILE A 316 -14.39 16.98 6.59
CA ILE A 316 -14.64 15.61 6.15
C ILE A 316 -15.75 15.61 5.11
N THR A 317 -15.40 15.23 3.88
CA THR A 317 -16.36 14.95 2.81
C THR A 317 -16.67 13.45 2.82
N LYS A 318 -17.94 13.10 2.73
CA LYS A 318 -18.38 11.70 2.71
C LYS A 318 -18.55 11.21 1.28
N MET A 319 -17.86 10.11 0.94
CA MET A 319 -18.07 9.38 -0.30
C MET A 319 -19.05 8.23 -0.03
N PRO A 320 -20.15 8.12 -0.78
CA PRO A 320 -21.05 6.98 -0.63
C PRO A 320 -20.33 5.65 -0.88
N VAL A 321 -20.50 4.69 0.03
CA VAL A 321 -19.99 3.33 -0.13
C VAL A 321 -20.97 2.55 -0.99
N GLN A 322 -20.45 1.83 -1.98
CA GLN A 322 -21.21 0.85 -2.72
C GLN A 322 -21.59 -0.32 -1.79
N PRO A 323 -22.85 -0.77 -1.81
CA PRO A 323 -23.17 -2.09 -1.26
C PRO A 323 -22.51 -3.18 -2.10
N THR A 324 -22.46 -4.41 -1.60
CA THR A 324 -22.10 -5.58 -2.41
C THR A 324 -22.95 -5.61 -3.68
N PHE A 325 -22.33 -5.73 -4.84
CA PHE A 325 -23.00 -5.76 -6.14
C PHE A 325 -22.45 -6.88 -7.02
N LYS A 326 -23.19 -7.20 -8.08
CA LYS A 326 -22.77 -8.20 -9.08
C LYS A 326 -22.57 -7.52 -10.42
N VAL A 327 -21.41 -7.79 -11.03
CA VAL A 327 -21.08 -7.30 -12.38
C VAL A 327 -20.22 -8.34 -13.10
N SER A 328 -20.54 -8.62 -14.36
CA SER A 328 -19.76 -9.57 -15.20
C SER A 328 -19.48 -10.93 -14.55
N GLY A 329 -20.41 -11.43 -13.73
CA GLY A 329 -20.26 -12.70 -13.00
C GLY A 329 -19.50 -12.61 -11.69
N LEU A 330 -18.89 -11.47 -11.35
CA LEU A 330 -18.20 -11.22 -10.09
C LEU A 330 -19.18 -10.75 -9.01
N THR A 331 -18.91 -11.11 -7.76
CA THR A 331 -19.55 -10.51 -6.58
C THR A 331 -18.51 -9.62 -5.91
N VAL A 332 -18.69 -8.30 -5.99
CA VAL A 332 -17.74 -7.30 -5.49
C VAL A 332 -18.24 -6.77 -4.16
N GLU A 333 -17.46 -6.94 -3.11
CA GLU A 333 -17.85 -6.62 -1.73
C GLU A 333 -17.23 -5.32 -1.21
N ASN A 334 -15.96 -5.08 -1.46
CA ASN A 334 -15.20 -3.97 -0.89
C ASN A 334 -14.81 -2.90 -1.92
N PHE A 335 -15.73 -2.57 -2.83
CA PHE A 335 -15.48 -1.53 -3.82
C PHE A 335 -15.40 -0.14 -3.18
N SER A 336 -14.34 0.60 -3.50
CA SER A 336 -14.09 1.91 -2.90
C SER A 336 -13.69 2.98 -3.92
N TYR A 337 -14.52 3.99 -4.10
CA TYR A 337 -14.19 5.16 -4.94
C TYR A 337 -13.06 6.02 -4.36
N ILE A 338 -12.78 5.91 -3.05
CA ILE A 338 -11.68 6.66 -2.43
C ILE A 338 -10.31 6.00 -2.65
N ASN A 339 -10.28 4.79 -3.20
CA ASN A 339 -9.03 4.16 -3.62
C ASN A 339 -8.63 4.65 -5.04
N PHE A 340 -8.64 5.96 -5.23
CA PHE A 340 -8.29 6.67 -6.46
C PHE A 340 -6.80 7.04 -6.49
N TYR A 341 -6.29 7.37 -7.67
CA TYR A 341 -4.96 7.94 -7.85
C TYR A 341 -5.05 9.43 -8.20
N LYS A 342 -4.30 10.26 -7.48
CA LYS A 342 -4.16 11.69 -7.73
C LYS A 342 -2.81 11.95 -8.40
N SER A 343 -2.85 12.22 -9.71
CA SER A 343 -1.67 12.59 -10.49
C SER A 343 -1.36 14.09 -10.38
N ASN A 344 -0.27 14.52 -11.03
CA ASN A 344 0.09 15.96 -11.10
C ASN A 344 -1.03 16.83 -11.65
N VAL A 345 -1.80 16.34 -12.62
CA VAL A 345 -2.79 17.13 -13.37
C VAL A 345 -4.21 16.62 -13.18
N GLY A 346 -4.42 15.31 -13.20
CA GLY A 346 -5.73 14.67 -13.19
C GLY A 346 -5.95 13.74 -11.99
N VAL A 347 -7.13 13.14 -11.94
CA VAL A 347 -7.51 12.14 -10.94
C VAL A 347 -8.08 10.93 -11.66
N VAL A 348 -7.56 9.73 -11.36
CA VAL A 348 -8.04 8.45 -11.90
C VAL A 348 -8.83 7.74 -10.81
N VAL A 349 -10.12 7.53 -11.04
CA VAL A 349 -11.09 7.02 -10.05
C VAL A 349 -11.58 5.65 -10.48
N PRO A 350 -11.57 4.62 -9.61
CA PRO A 350 -12.19 3.35 -9.94
C PRO A 350 -13.69 3.53 -10.16
N THR A 351 -14.24 2.84 -11.15
CA THR A 351 -15.69 2.79 -11.45
C THR A 351 -16.19 1.35 -11.36
N SER A 352 -17.46 1.19 -11.07
CA SER A 352 -18.11 -0.09 -10.78
C SER A 352 -19.02 -0.60 -11.89
N GLY A 353 -19.26 0.21 -12.94
CA GLY A 353 -20.26 -0.07 -13.96
C GLY A 353 -21.71 0.10 -13.45
N THR A 354 -21.91 0.69 -12.27
CA THR A 354 -23.25 0.92 -11.69
C THR A 354 -23.64 2.41 -11.73
N PRO A 355 -24.93 2.74 -11.54
CA PRO A 355 -25.36 4.15 -11.49
C PRO A 355 -24.73 4.99 -10.40
N ALA A 356 -24.12 4.37 -9.38
CA ALA A 356 -23.40 5.09 -8.32
C ALA A 356 -22.13 5.78 -8.83
N ASP A 357 -21.56 5.34 -9.94
CA ASP A 357 -20.39 5.96 -10.57
C ASP A 357 -20.63 7.43 -10.90
N GLU A 358 -21.82 7.78 -11.40
CA GLU A 358 -22.14 9.17 -11.72
C GLU A 358 -22.12 10.07 -10.49
N ILE A 359 -22.64 9.56 -9.36
CA ILE A 359 -22.66 10.28 -8.08
C ILE A 359 -21.22 10.48 -7.58
N ALA A 360 -20.41 9.41 -7.61
CA ALA A 360 -19.04 9.45 -7.17
C ALA A 360 -18.18 10.37 -8.05
N LEU A 361 -18.23 10.21 -9.37
CA LEU A 361 -17.47 11.03 -10.31
C LEU A 361 -17.89 12.51 -10.28
N LYS A 362 -19.19 12.81 -10.07
CA LYS A 362 -19.65 14.18 -9.85
C LYS A 362 -19.02 14.77 -8.60
N LEU A 363 -19.08 14.04 -7.47
CA LEU A 363 -18.46 14.47 -6.21
C LEU A 363 -16.95 14.69 -6.38
N MET A 364 -16.26 13.79 -7.09
CA MET A 364 -14.82 13.93 -7.35
C MET A 364 -14.50 15.19 -8.17
N ARG A 365 -15.32 15.53 -9.18
CA ARG A 365 -15.16 16.79 -9.95
C ARG A 365 -15.40 18.03 -9.09
N GLU A 366 -16.31 17.98 -8.13
CA GLU A 366 -16.57 19.06 -7.16
C GLU A 366 -15.41 19.24 -6.18
N ILE A 367 -14.78 18.13 -5.75
CA ILE A 367 -13.66 18.12 -4.81
C ILE A 367 -12.35 18.57 -5.48
N PHE A 368 -12.16 18.23 -6.76
CA PHE A 368 -10.95 18.55 -7.52
C PHE A 368 -11.25 19.53 -8.67
N PRO A 369 -11.69 20.78 -8.36
CA PRO A 369 -12.06 21.72 -9.38
C PRO A 369 -10.88 22.05 -10.30
N GLY A 370 -11.14 22.06 -11.61
CA GLY A 370 -10.10 22.34 -12.63
C GLY A 370 -9.16 21.17 -12.94
N ARG A 371 -9.32 20.01 -12.28
CA ARG A 371 -8.59 18.78 -12.62
C ARG A 371 -9.48 17.83 -13.42
N PRO A 372 -9.01 17.26 -14.54
CA PRO A 372 -9.70 16.15 -15.19
C PRO A 372 -9.92 14.99 -14.22
N VAL A 373 -11.14 14.45 -14.18
CA VAL A 373 -11.48 13.24 -13.43
C VAL A 373 -11.86 12.15 -14.42
N VAL A 374 -11.06 11.09 -14.47
CA VAL A 374 -11.23 9.96 -15.39
C VAL A 374 -11.64 8.74 -14.58
N GLY A 375 -12.75 8.10 -14.97
CA GLY A 375 -13.17 6.81 -14.44
C GLY A 375 -12.49 5.67 -15.18
N VAL A 376 -12.04 4.65 -14.45
CA VAL A 376 -11.53 3.37 -14.98
C VAL A 376 -12.25 2.23 -14.30
N ASP A 377 -12.53 1.12 -15.02
CA ASP A 377 -13.14 -0.05 -14.40
C ASP A 377 -12.20 -0.61 -13.30
N GLY A 378 -12.67 -0.55 -12.06
CA GLY A 378 -11.97 -1.05 -10.87
C GLY A 378 -12.55 -2.35 -10.31
N THR A 379 -13.52 -2.95 -10.99
CA THR A 379 -14.29 -4.09 -10.44
C THR A 379 -13.43 -5.33 -10.21
N ILE A 380 -12.54 -5.64 -11.15
CA ILE A 380 -11.66 -6.80 -11.01
C ILE A 380 -10.58 -6.56 -9.95
N LEU A 381 -10.07 -5.33 -9.79
CA LEU A 381 -9.14 -4.98 -8.73
C LEU A 381 -9.79 -5.15 -7.36
N ALA A 382 -11.02 -4.62 -7.19
CA ALA A 382 -11.78 -4.73 -5.96
C ALA A 382 -12.13 -6.19 -5.61
N ASN A 383 -12.44 -7.03 -6.62
CA ASN A 383 -12.67 -8.46 -6.43
C ASN A 383 -11.42 -9.21 -5.94
N ASN A 384 -10.23 -8.67 -6.22
CA ASN A 384 -8.94 -9.21 -5.78
C ASN A 384 -8.32 -8.44 -4.59
N GLY A 385 -9.13 -7.69 -3.84
CA GLY A 385 -8.75 -7.11 -2.54
C GLY A 385 -8.18 -5.71 -2.58
N GLY A 386 -8.17 -5.00 -3.72
CA GLY A 386 -7.60 -3.66 -3.80
C GLY A 386 -8.29 -2.72 -4.79
N GLY A 387 -7.60 -1.67 -5.21
CA GLY A 387 -8.10 -0.69 -6.18
C GLY A 387 -6.98 0.04 -6.90
N VAL A 388 -7.32 1.16 -7.52
CA VAL A 388 -6.38 1.98 -8.30
C VAL A 388 -5.22 2.50 -7.46
N HIS A 389 -5.49 2.93 -6.22
CA HIS A 389 -4.45 3.39 -5.29
C HIS A 389 -3.49 2.26 -4.92
N CYS A 390 -4.02 1.05 -4.65
CA CYS A 390 -3.23 -0.10 -4.20
C CYS A 390 -2.19 -0.58 -5.24
N ILE A 391 -2.46 -0.41 -6.55
CA ILE A 391 -1.53 -0.79 -7.64
C ILE A 391 -0.60 0.34 -8.06
N THR A 392 -0.53 1.44 -7.30
CA THR A 392 0.24 2.64 -7.65
C THR A 392 1.09 3.14 -6.49
N GLN A 393 2.35 3.48 -6.77
CA GLN A 393 3.22 4.18 -5.81
C GLN A 393 3.87 5.37 -6.50
N HIS A 394 3.61 6.58 -6.00
CA HIS A 394 4.20 7.77 -6.61
C HIS A 394 5.66 7.93 -6.25
N VAL A 395 6.42 8.35 -7.25
CA VAL A 395 7.81 8.76 -7.11
C VAL A 395 7.83 10.30 -7.08
N PRO A 396 8.16 10.92 -5.95
CA PRO A 396 8.16 12.38 -5.84
C PRO A 396 9.14 13.02 -6.80
N ARG A 397 8.83 14.25 -7.24
CA ARG A 397 9.76 15.05 -8.03
C ARG A 397 10.77 15.70 -7.10
N VAL A 398 12.06 15.54 -7.43
CA VAL A 398 13.13 16.35 -6.85
C VAL A 398 13.26 17.66 -7.63
N GLY A 399 13.42 18.80 -6.93
CA GLY A 399 13.45 20.16 -7.47
C GLY A 399 14.82 20.75 -7.68
#